data_cc33ada954b1a990487b1dc3b5bb6f4d
#
_entry.id   cc33ada954b1a990487b1dc3b5bb6f4d
#
_cell.length_a   1.000
_cell.length_b   1.000
_cell.length_c   1.000
_cell.angle_alpha   90.00
_cell.angle_beta   90.00
_cell.angle_gamma   90.00
#
_symmetry.space_group_name_H-M   'P 1'
#
loop_
_entity.id
_entity.type
_entity.pdbx_description
1 polymer ?
#
loop_
_entity_poly.entity_id
_entity_poly.type
_entity_poly.pdbx_seq_one_letter_code
_entity_poly.pdbx_strand_id
1 'polypeptide(L)'
;MCKSIELLSQMKSLGAELVGQFEYLKKELGKCERIRQDILHKIENIEDLNASASYNYTKALNIISKHRRKIKNELVAIEPYMKALGNYHKTAGATLGNIEIRYQTLSSKTGADYEPKVLNLNDNILTQVKEICGIE
;
A
#
# COMPACT_ATOMS: atom_id res chain seq x y z
N MET A 1 17.19 -11.30 -11.02
CA MET A 1 17.15 -10.03 -10.27
C MET A 1 17.59 -10.29 -8.82
N CYS A 2 18.22 -9.35 -8.18
CA CYS A 2 18.63 -9.48 -6.77
C CYS A 2 17.38 -9.53 -5.86
N LYS A 3 17.32 -10.50 -4.94
CA LYS A 3 16.18 -10.69 -4.03
C LYS A 3 15.78 -9.41 -3.27
N SER A 4 16.75 -8.59 -2.90
CA SER A 4 16.49 -7.32 -2.21
C SER A 4 15.70 -6.34 -3.09
N ILE A 5 16.01 -6.27 -4.38
CA ILE A 5 15.29 -5.41 -5.33
C ILE A 5 13.87 -5.92 -5.56
N GLU A 6 13.67 -7.23 -5.61
CA GLU A 6 12.33 -7.83 -5.69
C GLU A 6 11.48 -7.48 -4.48
N LEU A 7 12.05 -7.61 -3.27
CA LEU A 7 11.34 -7.26 -2.03
C LEU A 7 10.98 -5.78 -1.97
N LEU A 8 11.88 -4.88 -2.39
CA LEU A 8 11.60 -3.44 -2.47
C LEU A 8 10.48 -3.13 -3.47
N SER A 9 10.49 -3.79 -4.63
CA SER A 9 9.44 -3.67 -5.64
C SER A 9 8.09 -4.15 -5.12
N GLN A 10 8.05 -5.28 -4.38
CA GLN A 10 6.86 -5.79 -3.73
C GLN A 10 6.32 -4.81 -2.67
N MET A 11 7.19 -4.25 -1.83
CA MET A 11 6.80 -3.22 -0.84
C MET A 11 6.14 -2.01 -1.52
N LYS A 12 6.71 -1.53 -2.63
CA LYS A 12 6.15 -0.42 -3.41
C LYS A 12 4.76 -0.75 -3.94
N SER A 13 4.58 -1.96 -4.51
CA SER A 13 3.30 -2.43 -5.05
C SER A 13 2.23 -2.54 -3.97
N LEU A 14 2.53 -3.21 -2.85
CA LEU A 14 1.62 -3.38 -1.71
C LEU A 14 1.24 -2.03 -1.08
N GLY A 15 2.18 -1.12 -0.98
CA GLY A 15 1.92 0.24 -0.49
C GLY A 15 0.93 1.00 -1.40
N ALA A 16 1.09 0.90 -2.72
CA ALA A 16 0.17 1.51 -3.68
C ALA A 16 -1.24 0.90 -3.61
N GLU A 17 -1.34 -0.42 -3.45
CA GLU A 17 -2.62 -1.11 -3.25
C GLU A 17 -3.33 -0.65 -1.98
N LEU A 18 -2.60 -0.51 -0.87
CA LEU A 18 -3.15 -0.05 0.40
C LEU A 18 -3.66 1.40 0.30
N VAL A 19 -2.95 2.28 -0.38
CA VAL A 19 -3.40 3.66 -0.66
C VAL A 19 -4.69 3.64 -1.49
N GLY A 20 -4.75 2.80 -2.53
CA GLY A 20 -5.95 2.63 -3.35
C GLY A 20 -7.15 2.14 -2.53
N GLN A 21 -6.94 1.16 -1.65
CA GLN A 21 -7.98 0.65 -0.75
C GLN A 21 -8.47 1.71 0.24
N PHE A 22 -7.58 2.52 0.79
CA PHE A 22 -7.94 3.61 1.69
C PHE A 22 -8.81 4.67 0.99
N GLU A 23 -8.44 5.07 -0.22
CA GLU A 23 -9.25 6.02 -1.01
C GLU A 23 -10.61 5.43 -1.43
N TYR A 24 -10.64 4.13 -1.77
CA TYR A 24 -11.89 3.41 -2.03
C TYR A 24 -12.83 3.44 -0.82
N LEU A 25 -12.31 3.12 0.38
CA LEU A 25 -13.09 3.14 1.61
C LEU A 25 -13.64 4.54 1.95
N LYS A 26 -12.88 5.60 1.70
CA LYS A 26 -13.36 6.98 1.85
C LYS A 26 -14.53 7.28 0.92
N LYS A 27 -14.45 6.86 -0.33
CA LYS A 27 -15.54 7.03 -1.31
C LYS A 27 -16.79 6.25 -0.89
N GLU A 28 -16.63 5.01 -0.44
CA GLU A 28 -17.73 4.18 0.03
C GLU A 28 -18.37 4.77 1.30
N LEU A 29 -17.58 5.33 2.22
CA LEU A 29 -18.13 6.05 3.38
C LEU A 29 -19.00 7.23 2.95
N GLY A 30 -18.52 8.06 2.03
CA GLY A 30 -19.29 9.19 1.48
C GLY A 30 -20.57 8.73 0.77
N LYS A 31 -20.54 7.59 0.08
CA LYS A 31 -21.72 6.98 -0.53
C LYS A 31 -22.75 6.55 0.51
N CYS A 32 -22.29 5.90 1.58
CA CYS A 32 -23.17 5.51 2.70
C CYS A 32 -23.86 6.71 3.37
N GLU A 33 -23.13 7.82 3.54
CA GLU A 33 -23.70 9.06 4.10
C GLU A 33 -24.80 9.64 3.18
N ARG A 34 -24.57 9.66 1.89
CA ARG A 34 -25.58 10.11 0.90
C ARG A 34 -26.81 9.22 0.89
N ILE A 35 -26.63 7.90 0.87
CA ILE A 35 -27.77 6.96 0.93
C ILE A 35 -28.58 7.16 2.19
N ARG A 36 -27.91 7.33 3.33
CA ARG A 36 -28.58 7.61 4.60
C ARG A 36 -29.40 8.89 4.55
N GLN A 37 -28.86 9.96 4.00
CA GLN A 37 -29.57 11.23 3.81
C GLN A 37 -30.76 11.09 2.86
N ASP A 38 -30.62 10.37 1.75
CA ASP A 38 -31.71 10.11 0.83
C ASP A 38 -32.89 9.41 1.52
N ILE A 39 -32.61 8.43 2.37
CA ILE A 39 -33.65 7.74 3.14
C ILE A 39 -34.33 8.69 4.13
N LEU A 40 -33.57 9.53 4.83
CA LEU A 40 -34.12 10.49 5.79
C LEU A 40 -34.99 11.52 5.09
N HIS A 41 -34.56 12.09 3.95
CA HIS A 41 -35.37 13.02 3.17
C HIS A 41 -36.64 12.36 2.62
N LYS A 42 -36.53 11.08 2.23
CA LYS A 42 -37.69 10.32 1.80
C LYS A 42 -38.73 10.20 2.92
N ILE A 43 -38.27 9.93 4.14
CA ILE A 43 -39.13 9.84 5.34
C ILE A 43 -39.79 11.20 5.63
N GLU A 44 -39.03 12.29 5.57
CA GLU A 44 -39.53 13.65 5.82
C GLU A 44 -40.66 14.07 4.85
N ASN A 45 -40.57 13.61 3.59
CA ASN A 45 -41.49 14.01 2.54
C ASN A 45 -42.73 13.08 2.40
N ILE A 46 -42.89 12.10 3.30
CA ILE A 46 -44.06 11.21 3.31
C ILE A 46 -45.12 11.80 4.19
N GLU A 47 -46.31 12.15 3.63
CA GLU A 47 -47.43 12.69 4.40
C GLU A 47 -48.05 11.64 5.31
N ASP A 48 -48.23 10.39 4.84
CA ASP A 48 -48.79 9.27 5.61
C ASP A 48 -47.81 8.11 5.68
N LEU A 49 -47.09 8.04 6.80
CA LEU A 49 -46.14 6.94 7.05
C LEU A 49 -46.88 5.74 7.67
N ASN A 50 -47.22 4.75 6.84
CA ASN A 50 -47.82 3.51 7.34
C ASN A 50 -46.80 2.54 7.97
N ALA A 51 -47.28 1.53 8.69
CA ALA A 51 -46.45 0.59 9.41
C ALA A 51 -45.46 -0.19 8.49
N SER A 52 -45.90 -0.57 7.30
CA SER A 52 -45.07 -1.28 6.32
C SER A 52 -43.92 -0.40 5.80
N ALA A 53 -44.22 0.85 5.43
CA ALA A 53 -43.23 1.82 4.99
C ALA A 53 -42.24 2.15 6.12
N SER A 54 -42.75 2.39 7.33
CA SER A 54 -41.92 2.61 8.52
C SER A 54 -40.94 1.48 8.78
N TYR A 55 -41.40 0.25 8.70
CA TYR A 55 -40.55 -0.93 8.87
C TYR A 55 -39.44 -1.00 7.80
N ASN A 56 -39.79 -0.80 6.54
CA ASN A 56 -38.83 -0.86 5.42
C ASN A 56 -37.76 0.23 5.53
N TYR A 57 -38.15 1.48 5.86
CA TYR A 57 -37.19 2.56 6.02
C TYR A 57 -36.31 2.38 7.25
N THR A 58 -36.87 1.94 8.37
CA THR A 58 -36.08 1.63 9.57
C THR A 58 -35.08 0.53 9.33
N LYS A 59 -35.50 -0.54 8.64
CA LYS A 59 -34.61 -1.65 8.26
C LYS A 59 -33.49 -1.18 7.31
N ALA A 60 -33.82 -0.36 6.32
CA ALA A 60 -32.83 0.22 5.41
C ALA A 60 -31.80 1.10 6.14
N LEU A 61 -32.27 1.98 7.05
CA LEU A 61 -31.39 2.80 7.89
C LEU A 61 -30.48 1.96 8.78
N ASN A 62 -30.99 0.87 9.35
CA ASN A 62 -30.20 -0.05 10.17
C ASN A 62 -29.09 -0.71 9.36
N ILE A 63 -29.41 -1.23 8.17
CA ILE A 63 -28.44 -1.87 7.28
C ILE A 63 -27.34 -0.90 6.88
N ILE A 64 -27.70 0.28 6.36
CA ILE A 64 -26.72 1.26 5.90
C ILE A 64 -25.87 1.82 7.05
N SER A 65 -26.46 2.00 8.24
CA SER A 65 -25.73 2.45 9.42
C SER A 65 -24.71 1.43 9.91
N LYS A 66 -25.04 0.14 9.87
CA LYS A 66 -24.10 -0.94 10.20
C LYS A 66 -22.98 -1.03 9.20
N HIS A 67 -23.29 -0.95 7.91
CA HIS A 67 -22.28 -0.95 6.84
C HIS A 67 -21.33 0.24 6.96
N ARG A 68 -21.88 1.43 7.14
CA ARG A 68 -21.13 2.66 7.42
C ARG A 68 -20.19 2.50 8.61
N ARG A 69 -20.66 1.89 9.69
CA ARG A 69 -19.87 1.68 10.91
C ARG A 69 -18.66 0.77 10.65
N LYS A 70 -18.84 -0.29 9.87
CA LYS A 70 -17.74 -1.19 9.49
C LYS A 70 -16.65 -0.43 8.72
N ILE A 71 -17.05 0.33 7.70
CA ILE A 71 -16.10 1.12 6.89
C ILE A 71 -15.38 2.14 7.77
N LYS A 72 -16.10 2.86 8.62
CA LYS A 72 -15.51 3.86 9.52
C LYS A 72 -14.51 3.24 10.49
N ASN A 73 -14.82 2.08 11.06
CA ASN A 73 -13.91 1.39 11.97
C ASN A 73 -12.63 0.96 11.26
N GLU A 74 -12.74 0.46 10.03
CA GLU A 74 -11.59 0.08 9.22
C GLU A 74 -10.71 1.31 8.88
N LEU A 75 -11.32 2.40 8.44
CA LEU A 75 -10.61 3.67 8.17
C LEU A 75 -9.87 4.19 9.41
N VAL A 76 -10.53 4.21 10.56
CA VAL A 76 -9.92 4.67 11.82
C VAL A 76 -8.75 3.78 12.23
N ALA A 77 -8.87 2.46 12.03
CA ALA A 77 -7.82 1.52 12.38
C ALA A 77 -6.57 1.68 11.51
N ILE A 78 -6.73 1.95 10.21
CA ILE A 78 -5.59 2.07 9.28
C ILE A 78 -5.06 3.50 9.13
N GLU A 79 -5.79 4.51 9.57
CA GLU A 79 -5.42 5.93 9.42
C GLU A 79 -4.02 6.27 9.97
N PRO A 80 -3.62 5.83 11.18
CA PRO A 80 -2.28 6.12 11.69
C PRO A 80 -1.17 5.57 10.80
N TYR A 81 -1.37 4.36 10.29
CA TYR A 81 -0.44 3.73 9.37
C TYR A 81 -0.37 4.49 8.03
N MET A 82 -1.52 4.93 7.51
CA MET A 82 -1.60 5.73 6.28
C MET A 82 -0.91 7.08 6.42
N LYS A 83 -1.01 7.74 7.57
CA LYS A 83 -0.28 8.99 7.86
C LYS A 83 1.24 8.77 7.85
N ALA A 84 1.72 7.72 8.51
CA ALA A 84 3.13 7.35 8.51
C ALA A 84 3.61 6.98 7.11
N LEU A 85 2.83 6.20 6.38
CA LEU A 85 3.13 5.73 5.03
C LEU A 85 3.12 6.87 4.00
N GLY A 86 2.26 7.89 4.17
CA GLY A 86 2.17 9.04 3.27
C GLY A 86 3.47 9.83 3.19
N ASN A 87 4.14 10.04 4.30
CA ASN A 87 5.46 10.67 4.34
C ASN A 87 6.55 9.73 3.79
N TYR A 88 6.46 8.45 4.08
CA TYR A 88 7.38 7.42 3.61
C TYR A 88 7.28 7.24 2.09
N HIS A 89 6.08 7.22 1.50
CA HIS A 89 5.89 7.02 0.05
C HIS A 89 6.40 8.17 -0.80
N LYS A 90 6.27 9.41 -0.35
CA LYS A 90 6.82 10.56 -1.07
C LYS A 90 8.34 10.46 -1.20
N THR A 91 9.00 10.02 -0.15
CA THR A 91 10.46 9.91 -0.10
C THR A 91 10.95 8.56 -0.62
N ALA A 92 10.34 7.47 -0.20
CA ALA A 92 10.76 6.11 -0.54
C ALA A 92 10.44 5.73 -1.99
N GLY A 93 9.33 6.23 -2.57
CA GLY A 93 9.00 5.97 -3.97
C GLY A 93 10.03 6.50 -4.95
N ALA A 94 10.50 7.73 -4.74
CA ALA A 94 11.58 8.31 -5.52
C ALA A 94 12.91 7.59 -5.25
N THR A 95 13.20 7.25 -4.00
CA THR A 95 14.42 6.52 -3.60
C THR A 95 14.46 5.12 -4.20
N LEU A 96 13.34 4.38 -4.22
CA LEU A 96 13.26 3.06 -4.82
C LEU A 96 13.50 3.09 -6.34
N GLY A 97 12.92 4.06 -7.06
CA GLY A 97 13.19 4.26 -8.47
C GLY A 97 14.68 4.55 -8.74
N ASN A 98 15.30 5.38 -7.91
CA ASN A 98 16.72 5.67 -8.00
C ASN A 98 17.60 4.45 -7.70
N ILE A 99 17.21 3.60 -6.75
CA ILE A 99 17.92 2.34 -6.44
C ILE A 99 17.89 1.39 -7.63
N GLU A 100 16.74 1.20 -8.27
CA GLU A 100 16.61 0.35 -9.45
C GLU A 100 17.50 0.82 -10.61
N ILE A 101 17.46 2.12 -10.92
CA ILE A 101 18.29 2.73 -11.96
C ILE A 101 19.78 2.58 -11.62
N ARG A 102 20.16 2.86 -10.38
CA ARG A 102 21.53 2.74 -9.91
C ARG A 102 22.04 1.31 -9.97
N TYR A 103 21.22 0.34 -9.59
CA TYR A 103 21.56 -1.07 -9.70
C TYR A 103 21.80 -1.49 -11.15
N GLN A 104 20.92 -1.10 -12.07
CA GLN A 104 21.09 -1.40 -13.51
C GLN A 104 22.36 -0.74 -14.07
N THR A 105 22.62 0.50 -13.71
CA THR A 105 23.85 1.23 -14.15
C THR A 105 25.11 0.53 -13.65
N LEU A 106 25.12 0.11 -12.37
CA LEU A 106 26.28 -0.59 -11.79
C LEU A 106 26.47 -1.98 -12.41
N SER A 107 25.37 -2.69 -12.69
CA SER A 107 25.41 -4.03 -13.31
C SER A 107 25.88 -3.99 -14.76
N SER A 108 25.72 -2.87 -15.47
CA SER A 108 26.16 -2.70 -16.84
C SER A 108 27.63 -2.28 -16.99
N LYS A 109 28.29 -1.85 -15.89
CA LYS A 109 29.70 -1.48 -15.91
C LYS A 109 30.58 -2.72 -16.09
N THR A 110 31.39 -2.70 -17.14
CA THR A 110 32.49 -3.67 -17.31
C THR A 110 33.68 -3.20 -16.50
N GLY A 111 34.30 -4.12 -15.73
CA GLY A 111 35.36 -3.80 -14.78
C GLY A 111 36.75 -3.54 -15.38
N ALA A 112 36.83 -2.99 -16.62
CA ALA A 112 38.11 -2.82 -17.34
C ALA A 112 39.13 -1.94 -16.61
N ASP A 113 38.67 -0.95 -15.78
CA ASP A 113 39.54 -0.01 -15.06
C ASP A 113 39.45 -0.21 -13.52
N TYR A 114 39.10 -1.40 -13.10
CA TYR A 114 38.90 -1.68 -11.70
C TYR A 114 40.21 -2.09 -11.00
N GLU A 115 40.60 -1.36 -9.96
CA GLU A 115 41.67 -1.78 -9.07
C GLU A 115 41.14 -2.69 -7.95
N PRO A 116 41.74 -3.87 -7.75
CA PRO A 116 41.31 -4.78 -6.71
C PRO A 116 41.53 -4.20 -5.29
N LYS A 117 40.51 -4.30 -4.45
CA LYS A 117 40.51 -3.73 -3.09
C LYS A 117 40.62 -4.79 -2.00
N VAL A 118 40.31 -6.04 -2.28
CA VAL A 118 40.24 -7.13 -1.32
C VAL A 118 41.11 -8.29 -1.72
N LEU A 119 41.13 -8.67 -3.00
CA LEU A 119 41.87 -9.80 -3.49
C LEU A 119 43.32 -9.43 -3.80
N ASN A 120 44.25 -10.34 -3.46
CA ASN A 120 45.63 -10.30 -3.94
C ASN A 120 45.71 -11.03 -5.28
N LEU A 121 45.90 -10.29 -6.38
CA LEU A 121 45.94 -10.88 -7.74
C LEU A 121 47.16 -11.73 -8.00
N ASN A 122 48.17 -11.68 -7.14
CA ASN A 122 49.39 -12.52 -7.26
C ASN A 122 49.24 -13.92 -6.63
N ASP A 123 48.17 -14.10 -5.82
CA ASP A 123 47.90 -15.39 -5.16
C ASP A 123 46.72 -16.12 -5.84
N ASN A 124 46.42 -17.34 -5.36
CA ASN A 124 45.31 -18.11 -5.88
C ASN A 124 43.96 -17.46 -5.61
N ILE A 125 43.41 -16.80 -6.63
CA ILE A 125 42.14 -16.05 -6.56
C ILE A 125 40.98 -16.96 -6.20
N LEU A 126 40.92 -18.16 -6.75
CA LEU A 126 39.82 -19.11 -6.51
C LEU A 126 39.76 -19.51 -5.03
N THR A 127 40.92 -19.79 -4.41
CA THR A 127 40.99 -20.11 -2.97
C THR A 127 40.53 -18.95 -2.11
N GLN A 128 41.01 -17.73 -2.39
CA GLN A 128 40.61 -16.52 -1.65
C GLN A 128 39.09 -16.28 -1.73
N VAL A 129 38.50 -16.43 -2.93
CA VAL A 129 37.06 -16.21 -3.13
C VAL A 129 36.25 -17.29 -2.40
N LYS A 130 36.65 -18.55 -2.44
CA LYS A 130 35.99 -19.62 -1.71
C LYS A 130 36.00 -19.38 -0.20
N GLU A 131 37.14 -18.98 0.35
CA GLU A 131 37.27 -18.65 1.79
C GLU A 131 36.36 -17.48 2.18
N ILE A 132 36.37 -16.38 1.41
CA ILE A 132 35.54 -15.19 1.66
C ILE A 132 34.04 -15.52 1.58
N CYS A 133 33.64 -16.37 0.63
CA CYS A 133 32.24 -16.74 0.45
C CYS A 133 31.79 -17.93 1.32
N GLY A 134 32.72 -18.57 2.07
CA GLY A 134 32.40 -19.74 2.91
C GLY A 134 31.98 -20.96 2.09
N ILE A 135 32.56 -21.14 0.90
CA ILE A 135 32.28 -22.27 -0.02
C ILE A 135 33.44 -23.24 0.07
N GLU A 136 33.17 -24.51 0.35
CA GLU A 136 34.18 -25.60 0.34
C GLU A 136 34.62 -25.99 -1.07
#